data_11db2953e1a4e35f3e5dbfa182695375
#
_entry.id   11db2953e1a4e35f3e5dbfa182695375
#
_cell.length_a   1.000
_cell.length_b   1.000
_cell.length_c   1.000
_cell.angle_alpha   90.00
_cell.angle_beta   90.00
_cell.angle_gamma   90.00
#
_symmetry.space_group_name_H-M   'P 1'
#
loop_
_entity.id
_entity.type
_entity.pdbx_description
1 polymer ?
#
loop_
_entity_poly.entity_id
_entity_poly.type
_entity_poly.pdbx_seq_one_letter_code
_entity_poly.pdbx_strand_id
1 'polypeptide(L)'
;MSPRVGVTLSGRYRLQRLIATGGMGQVWEAVDSRLGRRVAIKVLKQEYSSDPEFIERFRAEARTVAMLNHPGIAAVHDYGETDMDGEGRTAYLVMELVNGEPLNSVIKRTGRLSLRHALDMLEQTGRALQVAHAAGLVHRDVKPGNIL
;
A
#
# COMPACT_ATOMS: atom_id res chain seq x y z
N MET A 1 14.97 -7.25 13.46
CA MET A 1 14.35 -8.45 12.89
C MET A 1 13.31 -8.03 11.84
N SER A 2 13.30 -8.72 10.72
CA SER A 2 12.34 -8.41 9.65
C SER A 2 10.91 -8.78 10.05
N PRO A 3 9.88 -8.12 9.49
CA PRO A 3 8.50 -8.54 9.68
C PRO A 3 8.31 -10.00 9.25
N ARG A 4 7.49 -10.72 9.98
CA ARG A 4 7.18 -12.12 9.69
C ARG A 4 5.74 -12.43 10.09
N VAL A 5 5.23 -13.55 9.58
CA VAL A 5 3.89 -14.04 9.93
C VAL A 5 3.74 -14.16 11.45
N GLY A 6 2.62 -13.65 11.96
CA GLY A 6 2.29 -13.69 13.38
C GLY A 6 2.77 -12.51 14.20
N VAL A 7 3.65 -11.67 13.66
CA VAL A 7 4.06 -10.43 14.35
C VAL A 7 2.88 -9.47 14.41
N THR A 8 2.70 -8.82 15.56
CA THR A 8 1.65 -7.82 15.76
C THR A 8 2.28 -6.45 15.89
N LEU A 9 1.90 -5.53 15.00
CA LEU A 9 2.38 -4.16 15.01
C LEU A 9 1.50 -3.32 15.95
N SER A 10 2.14 -2.58 16.85
CA SER A 10 1.47 -1.69 17.82
C SER A 10 0.37 -2.38 18.62
N GLY A 11 0.47 -3.68 18.85
CA GLY A 11 -0.52 -4.46 19.57
C GLY A 11 -1.89 -4.55 18.87
N ARG A 12 -1.98 -4.19 17.60
CA ARG A 12 -3.24 -4.09 16.87
C ARG A 12 -3.27 -4.87 15.56
N TYR A 13 -2.22 -4.72 14.73
CA TYR A 13 -2.19 -5.27 13.37
C TYR A 13 -1.35 -6.53 13.32
N ARG A 14 -1.99 -7.67 13.14
CA ARG A 14 -1.31 -8.96 13.08
C ARG A 14 -1.02 -9.36 11.65
N LEU A 15 0.26 -9.49 11.30
CA LEU A 15 0.69 -9.86 9.97
C LEU A 15 0.34 -11.32 9.67
N GLN A 16 -0.36 -11.55 8.56
CA GLN A 16 -0.84 -12.87 8.16
C GLN A 16 -0.08 -13.45 6.97
N ARG A 17 0.14 -12.65 5.95
CA ARG A 17 0.71 -13.11 4.68
C ARG A 17 1.46 -12.00 3.98
N LEU A 18 2.66 -12.31 3.49
CA LEU A 18 3.43 -11.37 2.67
C LEU A 18 2.81 -11.30 1.27
N ILE A 19 2.44 -10.09 0.84
CA ILE A 19 1.85 -9.86 -0.48
C ILE A 19 2.91 -9.48 -1.50
N ALA A 20 3.82 -8.58 -1.15
CA ALA A 20 4.82 -8.05 -2.06
C ALA A 20 6.06 -7.57 -1.32
N THR A 21 7.19 -7.60 -2.01
CA THR A 21 8.46 -7.03 -1.53
C THR A 21 8.96 -6.03 -2.57
N GLY A 22 9.29 -4.83 -2.13
CA GLY A 22 9.83 -3.78 -2.99
C GLY A 22 11.11 -3.19 -2.43
N GLY A 23 11.66 -2.19 -3.13
CA GLY A 23 12.89 -1.51 -2.74
C GLY A 23 12.80 -0.80 -1.40
N MET A 24 11.63 -0.27 -1.04
CA MET A 24 11.41 0.52 0.17
C MET A 24 10.88 -0.29 1.36
N GLY A 25 10.34 -1.47 1.11
CA GLY A 25 9.79 -2.28 2.17
C GLY A 25 8.93 -3.43 1.66
N GLN A 26 8.05 -3.90 2.52
CA GLN A 26 7.18 -5.03 2.25
C GLN A 26 5.72 -4.64 2.43
N VAL A 27 4.84 -5.29 1.66
CA VAL A 27 3.39 -5.16 1.84
C VAL A 27 2.85 -6.48 2.36
N TRP A 28 2.10 -6.39 3.44
CA TRP A 28 1.53 -7.55 4.14
C TRP A 28 0.00 -7.47 4.18
N GLU A 29 -0.64 -8.63 4.08
CA GLU A 29 -2.02 -8.78 4.51
C GLU A 29 -2.00 -8.97 6.02
N ALA A 30 -2.83 -8.21 6.73
CA ALA A 30 -2.90 -8.25 8.18
C ALA A 30 -4.35 -8.19 8.67
N VAL A 31 -4.56 -8.53 9.92
CA VAL A 31 -5.85 -8.38 10.59
C VAL A 31 -5.78 -7.25 11.61
N ASP A 32 -6.69 -6.30 11.49
CA ASP A 32 -6.91 -5.28 12.49
C ASP A 32 -7.75 -5.89 13.62
N SER A 33 -7.13 -6.13 14.77
CA SER A 33 -7.80 -6.80 15.90
C SER A 33 -8.86 -5.93 16.56
N ARG A 34 -8.79 -4.61 16.40
CA ARG A 34 -9.79 -3.70 17.00
C ARG A 34 -11.07 -3.62 16.17
N LEU A 35 -10.94 -3.57 14.85
CA LEU A 35 -12.08 -3.47 13.95
C LEU A 35 -12.49 -4.81 13.36
N GLY A 36 -11.69 -5.86 13.56
CA GLY A 36 -12.01 -7.20 13.08
C GLY A 36 -12.01 -7.34 11.57
N ARG A 37 -11.18 -6.57 10.86
CA ARG A 37 -11.13 -6.61 9.40
C ARG A 37 -9.72 -6.81 8.88
N ARG A 38 -9.62 -7.33 7.67
CA ARG A 38 -8.34 -7.44 6.98
C ARG A 38 -7.93 -6.11 6.37
N VAL A 39 -6.64 -5.84 6.41
CA VAL A 39 -6.02 -4.62 5.86
C VAL A 39 -4.73 -4.99 5.14
N ALA A 40 -4.25 -4.08 4.30
CA ALA A 40 -2.92 -4.16 3.72
C ALA A 40 -2.00 -3.24 4.52
N ILE A 41 -0.81 -3.72 4.87
CA ILE A 41 0.16 -2.91 5.62
C ILE A 41 1.47 -2.87 4.85
N LYS A 42 1.90 -1.66 4.55
CA LYS A 42 3.22 -1.39 3.99
C LYS A 42 4.17 -1.12 5.14
N VAL A 43 5.17 -2.00 5.33
CA VAL A 43 6.18 -1.87 6.36
C VAL A 43 7.47 -1.40 5.71
N LEU A 44 7.98 -0.25 6.12
CA LEU A 44 9.19 0.32 5.55
C LEU A 44 10.43 -0.37 6.08
N LYS A 45 11.45 -0.47 5.24
CA LYS A 45 12.78 -0.93 5.67
C LYS A 45 13.35 0.00 6.73
N GLN A 46 14.19 -0.56 7.61
CA GLN A 46 14.80 0.18 8.71
C GLN A 46 15.59 1.39 8.22
N GLU A 47 16.28 1.30 7.10
CA GLU A 47 17.05 2.41 6.55
C GLU A 47 16.18 3.62 6.20
N TYR A 48 14.93 3.41 5.79
CA TYR A 48 13.97 4.49 5.53
C TYR A 48 13.27 4.94 6.80
N SER A 49 12.95 4.00 7.69
CA SER A 49 12.29 4.28 8.95
C SER A 49 13.17 5.12 9.90
N SER A 50 14.48 5.02 9.78
CA SER A 50 15.42 5.78 10.60
C SER A 50 15.84 7.12 10.00
N ASP A 51 15.41 7.44 8.78
CA ASP A 51 15.70 8.71 8.13
C ASP A 51 14.58 9.72 8.41
N PRO A 52 14.84 10.76 9.24
CA PRO A 52 13.79 11.72 9.62
C PRO A 52 13.20 12.49 8.44
N GLU A 53 13.99 12.84 7.43
CA GLU A 53 13.48 13.54 6.25
C GLU A 53 12.57 12.65 5.43
N PHE A 54 12.94 11.39 5.27
CA PHE A 54 12.12 10.42 4.56
C PHE A 54 10.78 10.23 5.26
N ILE A 55 10.79 10.04 6.58
CA ILE A 55 9.58 9.84 7.39
C ILE A 55 8.67 11.06 7.33
N GLU A 56 9.22 12.27 7.39
CA GLU A 56 8.44 13.51 7.29
C GLU A 56 7.67 13.57 5.96
N ARG A 57 8.35 13.31 4.86
CA ARG A 57 7.73 13.30 3.53
C ARG A 57 6.72 12.16 3.38
N PHE A 58 7.06 10.99 3.89
CA PHE A 58 6.17 9.83 3.87
C PHE A 58 4.86 10.10 4.61
N ARG A 59 4.96 10.71 5.80
CA ARG A 59 3.78 11.12 6.57
C ARG A 59 2.93 12.15 5.83
N ALA A 60 3.57 13.15 5.24
CA ALA A 60 2.87 14.20 4.51
C ALA A 60 2.10 13.62 3.32
N GLU A 61 2.70 12.73 2.56
CA GLU A 61 2.04 12.04 1.45
C GLU A 61 0.91 11.15 1.95
N ALA A 62 1.13 10.41 3.03
CA ALA A 62 0.09 9.56 3.63
C ALA A 62 -1.13 10.39 4.06
N ARG A 63 -0.93 11.55 4.67
CA ARG A 63 -2.03 12.46 5.03
C ARG A 63 -2.81 12.92 3.82
N THR A 64 -2.12 13.27 2.74
CA THR A 64 -2.78 13.69 1.50
C THR A 64 -3.60 12.56 0.91
N VAL A 65 -3.04 11.35 0.81
CA VAL A 65 -3.77 10.18 0.28
C VAL A 65 -4.95 9.82 1.19
N ALA A 66 -4.80 9.95 2.51
CA ALA A 66 -5.86 9.65 3.46
C ALA A 66 -7.08 10.56 3.29
N MET A 67 -6.89 11.76 2.73
CA MET A 67 -7.99 12.69 2.44
C MET A 67 -8.68 12.42 1.10
N LEU A 68 -8.09 11.58 0.25
CA LEU A 68 -8.69 11.23 -1.02
C LEU A 68 -9.83 10.24 -0.82
N ASN A 69 -10.91 10.45 -1.54
CA ASN A 69 -12.06 9.54 -1.53
C ASN A 69 -12.44 9.23 -2.97
N HIS A 70 -11.93 8.14 -3.49
CA HIS A 70 -12.20 7.70 -4.85
C HIS A 70 -12.18 6.17 -4.91
N PRO A 71 -13.15 5.54 -5.57
CA PRO A 71 -13.23 4.07 -5.63
C PRO A 71 -12.05 3.42 -6.36
N GLY A 72 -11.33 4.16 -7.19
CA GLY A 72 -10.14 3.70 -7.89
C GLY A 72 -8.84 3.90 -7.13
N ILE A 73 -8.88 4.43 -5.90
CA ILE A 73 -7.70 4.65 -5.07
C ILE A 73 -7.87 3.90 -3.77
N ALA A 74 -6.90 3.04 -3.42
CA ALA A 74 -6.92 2.33 -2.15
C ALA A 74 -6.85 3.33 -0.99
N ALA A 75 -7.79 3.23 -0.05
CA ALA A 75 -7.88 4.16 1.07
C ALA A 75 -6.73 3.95 2.05
N VAL A 76 -6.23 5.02 2.64
CA VAL A 76 -5.29 4.98 3.75
C VAL A 76 -6.10 5.06 5.04
N HIS A 77 -5.91 4.07 5.92
CA HIS A 77 -6.64 3.96 7.18
C HIS A 77 -5.85 4.48 8.37
N ASP A 78 -4.55 4.28 8.39
CA ASP A 78 -3.73 4.61 9.55
C ASP A 78 -2.25 4.68 9.16
N TYR A 79 -1.48 5.36 10.01
CA TYR A 79 -0.03 5.39 9.95
C TYR A 79 0.48 5.11 11.36
N GLY A 80 1.55 4.35 11.48
CA GLY A 80 2.13 4.08 12.78
C GLY A 80 3.63 3.85 12.74
N GLU A 81 4.20 3.87 13.91
CA GLU A 81 5.59 3.50 14.15
C GLU A 81 5.62 2.56 15.33
N THR A 82 6.40 1.50 15.21
CA THR A 82 6.52 0.49 16.25
C THR A 82 7.97 0.06 16.39
N ASP A 83 8.35 -0.37 17.58
CA ASP A 83 9.65 -0.98 17.80
C ASP A 83 9.53 -2.48 17.55
N MET A 84 10.29 -2.98 16.58
CA MET A 84 10.32 -4.40 16.27
C MET A 84 11.60 -5.01 16.84
N ASP A 85 11.44 -5.77 17.92
CA ASP A 85 12.51 -6.54 18.54
C ASP A 85 13.75 -5.73 18.94
N GLY A 86 13.57 -4.48 19.36
CA GLY A 86 14.67 -3.63 19.83
C GLY A 86 15.58 -3.09 18.74
N GLU A 87 15.24 -3.28 17.48
CA GLU A 87 16.05 -2.81 16.34
C GLU A 87 15.78 -1.36 15.96
N GLY A 88 15.02 -0.63 16.77
CA GLY A 88 14.62 0.73 16.49
C GLY A 88 13.22 0.82 15.90
N ARG A 89 12.77 2.04 15.63
CA ARG A 89 11.42 2.28 15.15
C ARG A 89 11.25 1.89 13.69
N THR A 90 10.18 1.17 13.42
CA THR A 90 9.75 0.80 12.08
C THR A 90 8.46 1.53 11.75
N ALA A 91 8.44 2.25 10.64
CA ALA A 91 7.25 2.95 10.17
C ALA A 91 6.41 2.03 9.28
N TYR A 92 5.10 2.15 9.40
CA TYR A 92 4.18 1.39 8.56
C TYR A 92 2.94 2.19 8.20
N LEU A 93 2.32 1.83 7.09
CA LEU A 93 1.12 2.45 6.56
C LEU A 93 0.03 1.39 6.45
N VAL A 94 -1.14 1.65 7.01
CA VAL A 94 -2.29 0.75 6.95
C VAL A 94 -3.23 1.25 5.86
N MET A 95 -3.58 0.35 4.95
CA MET A 95 -4.38 0.68 3.78
C MET A 95 -5.49 -0.33 3.58
N GLU A 96 -6.44 0.05 2.76
CA GLU A 96 -7.47 -0.84 2.26
C GLU A 96 -6.83 -2.06 1.58
N LEU A 97 -7.28 -3.26 1.97
CA LEU A 97 -6.93 -4.49 1.27
C LEU A 97 -7.87 -4.67 0.09
N VAL A 98 -7.33 -4.54 -1.11
CA VAL A 98 -8.12 -4.74 -2.33
C VAL A 98 -8.21 -6.22 -2.63
N ASN A 99 -9.44 -6.73 -2.70
CA ASN A 99 -9.72 -8.12 -3.06
C ASN A 99 -9.65 -8.29 -4.58
N GLY A 100 -8.43 -8.38 -5.09
CA GLY A 100 -8.17 -8.51 -6.51
C GLY A 100 -6.75 -8.97 -6.74
N GLU A 101 -6.40 -9.17 -7.99
CA GLU A 101 -5.02 -9.49 -8.35
C GLU A 101 -4.41 -8.33 -9.15
N PRO A 102 -3.08 -8.15 -9.08
CA PRO A 102 -2.41 -7.13 -9.89
C PRO A 102 -2.63 -7.39 -11.39
N LEU A 103 -2.78 -6.33 -12.15
CA LEU A 103 -3.04 -6.42 -13.58
C LEU A 103 -1.96 -7.19 -14.34
N ASN A 104 -0.70 -7.10 -13.91
CA ASN A 104 0.38 -7.89 -14.52
C ASN A 104 0.14 -9.40 -14.38
N SER A 105 -0.42 -9.85 -13.26
CA SER A 105 -0.78 -11.25 -13.06
C SER A 105 -1.95 -11.67 -13.96
N VAL A 106 -2.94 -10.78 -14.12
CA VAL A 106 -4.06 -11.01 -15.05
C VAL A 106 -3.55 -11.17 -16.48
N ILE A 107 -2.69 -10.26 -16.93
CA ILE A 107 -2.13 -10.29 -18.28
C ILE A 107 -1.32 -11.57 -18.49
N LYS A 108 -0.51 -11.94 -17.51
CA LYS A 108 0.31 -13.15 -17.59
C LYS A 108 -0.54 -14.42 -17.71
N ARG A 109 -1.65 -14.48 -16.97
CA ARG A 109 -2.56 -15.64 -16.95
C ARG A 109 -3.43 -15.72 -18.21
N THR A 110 -3.98 -14.61 -18.65
CA THR A 110 -4.93 -14.55 -19.76
C THR A 110 -4.30 -14.23 -21.12
N GLY A 111 -3.04 -13.79 -21.13
CA GLY A 111 -2.36 -13.30 -22.31
C GLY A 111 -2.78 -11.87 -22.61
N ARG A 112 -3.36 -11.66 -23.80
CA ARG A 112 -3.75 -10.33 -24.26
C ARG A 112 -5.13 -9.93 -23.74
N LEU A 113 -5.25 -8.71 -23.22
CA LEU A 113 -6.56 -8.13 -22.90
C LEU A 113 -7.28 -7.72 -24.19
N SER A 114 -8.61 -7.79 -24.20
CA SER A 114 -9.38 -7.21 -25.29
C SER A 114 -9.19 -5.69 -25.29
N LEU A 115 -9.30 -5.07 -26.47
CA LEU A 115 -9.15 -3.62 -26.58
C LEU A 115 -10.18 -2.90 -25.68
N ARG A 116 -11.40 -3.41 -25.59
CA ARG A 116 -12.47 -2.84 -24.76
C ARG A 116 -12.06 -2.86 -23.28
N HIS A 117 -11.57 -3.99 -22.78
CA HIS A 117 -11.11 -4.11 -21.40
C HIS A 117 -9.92 -3.20 -21.12
N ALA A 118 -8.95 -3.16 -22.02
CA ALA A 118 -7.77 -2.31 -21.86
C ALA A 118 -8.15 -0.84 -21.78
N LEU A 119 -9.03 -0.37 -22.66
CA LEU A 119 -9.50 1.02 -22.65
C LEU A 119 -10.31 1.35 -21.40
N ASP A 120 -11.16 0.45 -20.93
CA ASP A 120 -11.92 0.62 -19.71
C ASP A 120 -11.01 0.75 -18.50
N MET A 121 -10.01 -0.11 -18.37
CA MET A 121 -9.03 -0.05 -17.28
C MET A 121 -8.19 1.23 -17.33
N LEU A 122 -7.79 1.66 -18.51
CA LEU A 122 -7.04 2.91 -18.69
C LEU A 122 -7.89 4.13 -18.31
N GLU A 123 -9.17 4.12 -18.67
CA GLU A 123 -10.08 5.19 -18.30
C GLU A 123 -10.25 5.29 -16.78
N GLN A 124 -10.50 4.16 -16.11
CA GLN A 124 -10.64 4.13 -14.66
C GLN A 124 -9.35 4.56 -13.96
N THR A 125 -8.22 4.07 -14.43
CA THR A 125 -6.90 4.46 -13.90
C THR A 125 -6.65 5.96 -14.08
N GLY A 126 -6.97 6.48 -15.26
CA GLY A 126 -6.83 7.91 -15.55
C GLY A 126 -7.68 8.78 -14.67
N ARG A 127 -8.92 8.38 -14.39
CA ARG A 127 -9.81 9.11 -13.47
C ARG A 127 -9.27 9.13 -12.05
N ALA A 128 -8.75 7.99 -11.58
CA ALA A 128 -8.12 7.91 -10.26
C ALA A 128 -6.88 8.81 -10.17
N LEU A 129 -6.02 8.76 -11.18
CA LEU A 129 -4.84 9.62 -11.25
C LEU A 129 -5.20 11.10 -11.31
N GLN A 130 -6.27 11.45 -11.99
CA GLN A 130 -6.75 12.84 -12.05
C GLN A 130 -7.10 13.36 -10.65
N VAL A 131 -7.77 12.56 -9.85
CA VAL A 131 -8.08 12.91 -8.45
C VAL A 131 -6.79 13.11 -7.63
N ALA A 132 -5.82 12.22 -7.78
CA ALA A 132 -4.54 12.34 -7.11
C ALA A 132 -3.78 13.61 -7.57
N HIS A 133 -3.74 13.86 -8.87
CA HIS A 133 -3.07 15.04 -9.44
C HIS A 133 -3.70 16.33 -8.96
N ALA A 134 -5.04 16.39 -8.87
CA ALA A 134 -5.74 17.55 -8.35
C ALA A 134 -5.40 17.84 -6.88
N ALA A 135 -5.00 16.82 -6.13
CA ALA A 135 -4.55 16.96 -4.74
C ALA A 135 -3.03 17.23 -4.62
N GLY A 136 -2.33 17.38 -5.75
CA GLY A 136 -0.90 17.65 -5.77
C GLY A 136 -0.01 16.41 -5.70
N LEU A 137 -0.58 15.22 -5.86
CA LEU A 137 0.17 13.97 -5.83
C LEU A 137 0.51 13.49 -7.24
N VAL A 138 1.74 13.03 -7.41
CA VAL A 138 2.21 12.34 -8.62
C VAL A 138 2.63 10.93 -8.24
N HIS A 139 2.07 9.93 -8.91
CA HIS A 139 2.30 8.53 -8.54
C HIS A 139 3.77 8.10 -8.73
N ARG A 140 4.35 8.41 -9.88
CA ARG A 140 5.75 8.12 -10.26
C ARG A 140 6.09 6.67 -10.53
N ASP A 141 5.17 5.74 -10.39
CA ASP A 141 5.42 4.31 -10.61
C ASP A 141 4.17 3.60 -11.15
N VAL A 142 3.53 4.21 -12.16
CA VAL A 142 2.35 3.61 -12.80
C VAL A 142 2.78 2.43 -13.65
N LYS A 143 2.30 1.27 -13.30
CA LYS A 143 2.59 0.00 -14.01
C LYS A 143 1.51 -1.02 -13.69
N PRO A 144 1.37 -2.08 -14.53
CA PRO A 144 0.34 -3.11 -14.28
C PRO A 144 0.40 -3.76 -12.90
N GLY A 145 1.59 -3.88 -12.30
CA GLY A 145 1.75 -4.43 -10.96
C GLY A 145 1.09 -3.59 -9.86
N ASN A 146 0.84 -2.31 -10.12
CA ASN A 146 0.21 -1.38 -9.17
C ASN A 146 -1.25 -1.08 -9.49
N ILE A 147 -1.84 -1.79 -10.44
CA ILE A 147 -3.27 -1.72 -10.78
C ILE A 147 -3.91 -3.05 -10.34
N LEU A 148 -4.88 -2.95 -9.44
CA LEU A 148 -5.55 -4.11 -8.85
C LEU A 148 -6.99 -4.26 -9.33
#